data_e8edac619afa1b96b0b90855297c4e69
#
_entry.id   e8edac619afa1b96b0b90855297c4e69
#
_cell.length_a   1.000
_cell.length_b   1.000
_cell.length_c   1.000
_cell.angle_alpha   90.00
_cell.angle_beta   90.00
_cell.angle_gamma   90.00
#
_symmetry.space_group_name_H-M   'P 1'
#
loop_
_entity.id
_entity.type
_entity.pdbx_description
1 polymer ?
#
loop_
_entity_poly.entity_id
_entity_poly.type
_entity_poly.pdbx_seq_one_letter_code
_entity_poly.pdbx_strand_id
1 'polypeptide(L)'
;MKKRTQPILTITGSDPTSGSGIQADIKTMTALGGYAMTVITSITAQTTYGIQQFHDIPASVVKEQIEAVMNDFQPRIVKIGLVRTIETLEVIVSALRKYRPEHVIYDAVPVSSQGEQMMSESIVEAIRRDLLPLCTLVLRLDDREMHGMANRYASAVAVYLSEGMTVEQAQQRARKYISTQIVRTSNLEGRGAELYNSFLDHLSEHYTQNRDVHFYADLLNVSSRYLAQVTRRIGGKAPKAIIDEYLVEQAERQLLCTDKTVQQTAYELGFSSQAHFTKFFKKMKGESPKEFRKG
;
A
#
# COMPACT_ATOMS: atom_id res chain seq x y z
N MET A 1 4.89 5.63 -26.05
CA MET A 1 5.53 6.61 -25.14
C MET A 1 5.18 6.22 -23.71
N LYS A 2 6.16 5.88 -22.86
CA LYS A 2 5.90 5.71 -21.42
C LYS A 2 5.35 7.06 -20.89
N LYS A 3 4.10 7.09 -20.38
CA LYS A 3 3.58 8.25 -19.68
C LYS A 3 4.56 8.58 -18.55
N ARG A 4 5.12 9.79 -18.55
CA ARG A 4 5.95 10.29 -17.45
C ARG A 4 5.03 10.30 -16.20
N THR A 5 5.37 9.53 -15.20
CA THR A 5 4.66 9.51 -13.93
C THR A 5 4.74 10.91 -13.33
N GLN A 6 3.60 11.51 -13.05
CA GLN A 6 3.53 12.84 -12.42
C GLN A 6 4.07 12.73 -11.00
N PRO A 7 4.86 13.73 -10.52
CA PRO A 7 5.33 13.72 -9.13
C PRO A 7 4.15 13.85 -8.17
N ILE A 8 4.25 13.14 -7.05
CA ILE A 8 3.25 13.13 -5.97
C ILE A 8 3.93 13.66 -4.71
N LEU A 9 3.38 14.69 -4.09
CA LEU A 9 3.86 15.17 -2.80
C LEU A 9 3.12 14.46 -1.66
N THR A 10 3.85 13.84 -0.74
CA THR A 10 3.30 13.35 0.52
C THR A 10 3.83 14.17 1.70
N ILE A 11 2.90 14.63 2.55
CA ILE A 11 3.14 15.46 3.73
C ILE A 11 2.66 14.68 4.95
N THR A 12 3.57 14.13 5.74
CA THR A 12 3.21 13.28 6.89
C THR A 12 4.39 13.09 7.84
N GLY A 13 4.15 12.40 8.95
CA GLY A 13 5.20 12.01 9.90
C GLY A 13 6.10 10.89 9.39
N SER A 14 7.27 10.74 10.02
CA SER A 14 8.24 9.69 9.76
C SER A 14 8.09 8.56 10.78
N ASP A 15 7.93 7.33 10.31
CA ASP A 15 7.86 6.09 11.09
C ASP A 15 9.13 5.24 10.84
N PRO A 16 10.07 5.14 11.82
CA PRO A 16 11.31 4.39 11.66
C PRO A 16 11.07 2.88 11.46
N THR A 17 9.92 2.34 11.87
CA THR A 17 9.56 0.93 11.63
C THR A 17 9.11 0.67 10.20
N SER A 18 8.89 1.73 9.42
CA SER A 18 8.48 1.66 8.01
C SER A 18 7.10 1.02 7.76
N GLY A 19 6.28 0.87 8.81
CA GLY A 19 4.91 0.36 8.73
C GLY A 19 3.90 1.40 8.26
N SER A 20 4.15 2.67 8.57
CA SER A 20 3.30 3.82 8.26
C SER A 20 4.12 5.03 7.82
N GLY A 21 3.52 6.21 7.79
CA GLY A 21 4.17 7.47 7.52
C GLY A 21 4.85 7.57 6.17
N ILE A 22 5.86 8.44 6.10
CA ILE A 22 6.58 8.75 4.87
C ILE A 22 7.24 7.52 4.23
N GLN A 23 7.74 6.60 5.06
CA GLN A 23 8.43 5.39 4.59
C GLN A 23 7.46 4.43 3.89
N ALA A 24 6.26 4.25 4.43
CA ALA A 24 5.23 3.43 3.79
C ALA A 24 4.72 4.07 2.49
N ASP A 25 4.62 5.40 2.45
CA ASP A 25 4.23 6.15 1.26
C ASP A 25 5.25 5.97 0.14
N ILE A 26 6.53 6.21 0.42
CA ILE A 26 7.62 6.02 -0.56
C ILE A 26 7.60 4.60 -1.11
N LYS A 27 7.55 3.59 -0.23
CA LYS A 27 7.53 2.18 -0.64
C LYS A 27 6.36 1.86 -1.56
N THR A 28 5.16 2.30 -1.19
CA THR A 28 3.94 2.00 -1.96
C THR A 28 3.94 2.72 -3.30
N MET A 29 4.27 4.01 -3.31
CA MET A 29 4.30 4.81 -4.53
C MET A 29 5.37 4.28 -5.49
N THR A 30 6.56 3.96 -5.00
CA THR A 30 7.65 3.40 -5.82
C THR A 30 7.28 2.02 -6.38
N ALA A 31 6.67 1.14 -5.58
CA ALA A 31 6.25 -0.19 -6.03
C ALA A 31 5.20 -0.13 -7.16
N LEU A 32 4.40 0.94 -7.20
CA LEU A 32 3.41 1.20 -8.24
C LEU A 32 3.98 2.01 -9.43
N GLY A 33 5.28 2.34 -9.42
CA GLY A 33 5.92 3.14 -10.46
C GLY A 33 5.67 4.65 -10.35
N GLY A 34 5.13 5.13 -9.21
CA GLY A 34 4.97 6.54 -8.90
C GLY A 34 6.28 7.21 -8.47
N TYR A 35 6.34 8.52 -8.56
CA TYR A 35 7.47 9.33 -8.09
C TYR A 35 7.05 10.12 -6.83
N ALA A 36 7.50 9.65 -5.66
CA ALA A 36 7.17 10.23 -4.37
C ALA A 36 8.15 11.35 -3.99
N MET A 37 7.60 12.51 -3.66
CA MET A 37 8.31 13.63 -3.03
C MET A 37 7.76 13.79 -1.62
N THR A 38 8.58 14.22 -0.67
CA THR A 38 8.26 14.10 0.74
C THR A 38 8.45 15.40 1.50
N VAL A 39 7.52 15.68 2.41
CA VAL A 39 7.62 16.69 3.46
C VAL A 39 7.35 16.01 4.80
N ILE A 40 8.29 16.12 5.73
CA ILE A 40 8.19 15.51 7.05
C ILE A 40 7.61 16.52 8.04
N THR A 41 6.51 16.13 8.71
CA THR A 41 5.84 16.96 9.72
C THR A 41 6.26 16.64 11.15
N SER A 42 6.67 15.38 11.40
CA SER A 42 7.15 14.91 12.70
C SER A 42 8.03 13.69 12.54
N ILE A 43 8.88 13.45 13.52
CA ILE A 43 9.71 12.26 13.65
C ILE A 43 9.27 11.52 14.91
N THR A 44 9.17 10.19 14.87
CA THR A 44 8.88 9.37 16.04
C THR A 44 10.12 8.63 16.53
N ALA A 45 10.33 8.61 17.84
CA ALA A 45 11.11 7.58 18.49
C ALA A 45 10.16 6.42 18.78
N GLN A 46 10.27 5.34 18.01
CA GLN A 46 9.29 4.27 18.00
C GLN A 46 9.96 2.90 17.96
N THR A 47 9.39 1.96 18.68
CA THR A 47 9.73 0.54 18.63
C THR A 47 8.55 -0.24 18.06
N THR A 48 8.71 -1.56 17.92
CA THR A 48 7.60 -2.47 17.55
C THR A 48 6.50 -2.52 18.63
N TYR A 49 6.78 -2.07 19.85
CA TYR A 49 5.83 -2.03 20.97
C TYR A 49 5.02 -0.72 21.05
N GLY A 50 5.35 0.29 20.24
CA GLY A 50 4.64 1.57 20.22
C GLY A 50 5.55 2.78 20.11
N ILE A 51 4.91 3.94 20.04
CA ILE A 51 5.56 5.24 19.93
C ILE A 51 6.00 5.69 21.33
N GLN A 52 7.30 5.90 21.52
CA GLN A 52 7.85 6.37 22.78
C GLN A 52 7.82 7.89 22.86
N GLN A 53 8.09 8.58 21.73
CA GLN A 53 8.13 10.03 21.70
C GLN A 53 7.88 10.56 20.30
N PHE A 54 7.21 11.72 20.22
CA PHE A 54 7.08 12.51 19.02
C PHE A 54 8.01 13.72 19.08
N HIS A 55 8.61 14.03 17.95
CA HIS A 55 9.35 15.25 17.72
C HIS A 55 8.73 15.96 16.51
N ASP A 56 7.89 16.95 16.78
CA ASP A 56 7.25 17.71 15.72
C ASP A 56 8.28 18.65 15.07
N ILE A 57 8.29 18.67 13.74
CA ILE A 57 9.16 19.55 12.96
C ILE A 57 8.59 20.99 13.04
N PRO A 58 9.41 22.00 13.31
CA PRO A 58 8.95 23.39 13.34
C PRO A 58 8.19 23.76 12.07
N ALA A 59 7.06 24.44 12.22
CA ALA A 59 6.18 24.81 11.10
C ALA A 59 6.91 25.64 10.02
N SER A 60 7.90 26.46 10.42
CA SER A 60 8.76 27.18 9.47
C SER A 60 9.56 26.24 8.56
N VAL A 61 10.12 25.16 9.11
CA VAL A 61 10.85 24.15 8.34
C VAL A 61 9.91 23.36 7.44
N VAL A 62 8.70 23.02 7.92
CA VAL A 62 7.68 22.35 7.09
C VAL A 62 7.29 23.27 5.91
N LYS A 63 7.13 24.58 6.14
CA LYS A 63 6.88 25.56 5.10
C LYS A 63 7.98 25.58 4.04
N GLU A 64 9.23 25.64 4.47
CA GLU A 64 10.40 25.64 3.57
C GLU A 64 10.46 24.39 2.71
N GLN A 65 10.22 23.20 3.30
CA GLN A 65 10.14 21.94 2.57
C GLN A 65 9.03 21.97 1.50
N ILE A 66 7.81 22.42 1.87
CA ILE A 66 6.70 22.54 0.93
C ILE A 66 7.03 23.50 -0.20
N GLU A 67 7.54 24.68 0.12
CA GLU A 67 7.87 25.70 -0.89
C GLU A 67 8.96 25.22 -1.84
N ALA A 68 9.99 24.55 -1.35
CA ALA A 68 11.05 23.99 -2.18
C ALA A 68 10.48 22.99 -3.21
N VAL A 69 9.65 22.05 -2.77
CA VAL A 69 9.05 21.04 -3.65
C VAL A 69 8.02 21.65 -4.61
N MET A 70 7.13 22.49 -4.11
CA MET A 70 6.05 23.08 -4.92
C MET A 70 6.57 24.07 -5.98
N ASN A 71 7.65 24.77 -5.70
CA ASN A 71 8.23 25.73 -6.65
C ASN A 71 9.03 25.03 -7.75
N ASP A 72 9.70 23.91 -7.46
CA ASP A 72 10.55 23.20 -8.42
C ASP A 72 9.75 22.21 -9.27
N PHE A 73 9.00 21.31 -8.63
CA PHE A 73 8.34 20.19 -9.30
C PHE A 73 6.87 20.42 -9.62
N GLN A 74 6.20 21.33 -8.92
CA GLN A 74 4.78 21.65 -9.08
C GLN A 74 3.88 20.39 -9.11
N PRO A 75 3.95 19.52 -8.07
CA PRO A 75 3.16 18.30 -8.01
C PRO A 75 1.66 18.64 -8.03
N ARG A 76 0.93 17.94 -8.92
CA ARG A 76 -0.52 18.14 -9.07
C ARG A 76 -1.32 17.36 -8.02
N ILE A 77 -0.67 16.41 -7.33
CA ILE A 77 -1.28 15.53 -6.36
C ILE A 77 -0.54 15.67 -5.04
N VAL A 78 -1.30 15.98 -3.98
CA VAL A 78 -0.80 16.10 -2.62
C VAL A 78 -1.53 15.11 -1.73
N LYS A 79 -0.79 14.20 -1.09
CA LYS A 79 -1.29 13.35 -0.01
C LYS A 79 -0.89 13.96 1.32
N ILE A 80 -1.83 14.07 2.25
CA ILE A 80 -1.61 14.56 3.61
C ILE A 80 -1.95 13.43 4.57
N GLY A 81 -1.02 13.09 5.44
CA GLY A 81 -1.22 12.13 6.52
C GLY A 81 -1.29 12.82 7.89
N LEU A 82 -0.47 12.38 8.83
CA LEU A 82 -0.47 12.87 10.21
C LEU A 82 -0.03 14.35 10.29
N VAL A 83 -0.89 15.18 10.88
CA VAL A 83 -0.64 16.58 11.24
C VAL A 83 -0.93 16.75 12.72
N ARG A 84 0.05 17.19 13.52
CA ARG A 84 -0.02 17.19 14.98
C ARG A 84 -0.16 18.56 15.63
N THR A 85 0.23 19.61 14.92
CA THR A 85 0.20 20.98 15.47
C THR A 85 -0.65 21.92 14.61
N ILE A 86 -1.25 22.94 15.23
CA ILE A 86 -2.06 23.96 14.55
C ILE A 86 -1.20 24.74 13.56
N GLU A 87 0.01 25.09 13.95
CA GLU A 87 0.94 25.87 13.14
C GLU A 87 1.30 25.13 11.85
N THR A 88 1.55 23.82 11.96
CA THR A 88 1.80 22.97 10.77
C THR A 88 0.56 22.87 9.89
N LEU A 89 -0.63 22.75 10.48
CA LEU A 89 -1.88 22.72 9.72
C LEU A 89 -2.09 24.04 8.94
N GLU A 90 -1.86 25.18 9.58
CA GLU A 90 -1.98 26.51 8.94
C GLU A 90 -1.01 26.66 7.76
N VAL A 91 0.22 26.19 7.90
CA VAL A 91 1.21 26.17 6.81
C VAL A 91 0.73 25.30 5.65
N ILE A 92 0.23 24.11 5.91
CA ILE A 92 -0.30 23.19 4.87
C ILE A 92 -1.50 23.84 4.17
N VAL A 93 -2.48 24.34 4.91
CA VAL A 93 -3.68 24.99 4.36
C VAL A 93 -3.31 26.23 3.51
N SER A 94 -2.38 27.04 3.98
CA SER A 94 -1.88 28.19 3.23
C SER A 94 -1.22 27.77 1.90
N ALA A 95 -0.40 26.70 1.93
CA ALA A 95 0.22 26.15 0.75
C ALA A 95 -0.80 25.61 -0.26
N LEU A 96 -1.80 24.86 0.19
CA LEU A 96 -2.86 24.34 -0.68
C LEU A 96 -3.65 25.46 -1.36
N ARG A 97 -3.95 26.54 -0.65
CA ARG A 97 -4.63 27.73 -1.21
C ARG A 97 -3.75 28.47 -2.21
N LYS A 98 -2.44 28.57 -1.96
CA LYS A 98 -1.46 29.23 -2.83
C LYS A 98 -1.23 28.44 -4.13
N TYR A 99 -0.92 27.15 -4.02
CA TYR A 99 -0.46 26.32 -5.14
C TYR A 99 -1.58 25.60 -5.88
N ARG A 100 -2.73 25.39 -5.26
CA ARG A 100 -3.96 24.79 -5.83
C ARG A 100 -3.69 23.48 -6.59
N PRO A 101 -3.14 22.45 -5.93
CA PRO A 101 -2.95 21.17 -6.57
C PRO A 101 -4.29 20.61 -7.07
N GLU A 102 -4.25 19.79 -8.12
CA GLU A 102 -5.46 19.24 -8.75
C GLU A 102 -6.19 18.26 -7.82
N HIS A 103 -5.43 17.45 -7.08
CA HIS A 103 -5.98 16.51 -6.12
C HIS A 103 -5.28 16.62 -4.77
N VAL A 104 -6.09 16.74 -3.74
CA VAL A 104 -5.66 16.70 -2.33
C VAL A 104 -6.33 15.50 -1.66
N ILE A 105 -5.52 14.56 -1.18
CA ILE A 105 -5.97 13.35 -0.47
C ILE A 105 -5.61 13.52 0.99
N TYR A 106 -6.58 13.47 1.87
CA TYR A 106 -6.35 13.43 3.31
C TYR A 106 -6.55 12.02 3.85
N ASP A 107 -5.47 11.46 4.39
CA ASP A 107 -5.43 10.15 5.05
C ASP A 107 -5.47 10.40 6.56
N ALA A 108 -6.66 10.35 7.14
CA ALA A 108 -6.89 10.68 8.55
C ALA A 108 -6.29 9.60 9.47
N VAL A 109 -5.39 10.01 10.37
CA VAL A 109 -4.76 9.12 11.36
C VAL A 109 -5.02 9.66 12.78
N PRO A 110 -6.27 9.61 13.27
CA PRO A 110 -6.57 10.11 14.62
C PRO A 110 -6.02 9.21 15.73
N VAL A 111 -5.88 7.91 15.46
CA VAL A 111 -5.43 6.89 16.41
C VAL A 111 -4.40 6.01 15.74
N SER A 112 -3.35 5.62 16.47
CA SER A 112 -2.35 4.67 16.00
C SER A 112 -2.92 3.25 15.86
N SER A 113 -2.19 2.34 15.21
CA SER A 113 -2.56 0.92 15.14
C SER A 113 -2.65 0.24 16.51
N GLN A 114 -2.08 0.83 17.54
CA GLN A 114 -2.09 0.34 18.93
C GLN A 114 -3.11 1.08 19.82
N GLY A 115 -3.93 1.97 19.25
CA GLY A 115 -4.96 2.69 19.96
C GLY A 115 -4.50 3.99 20.62
N GLU A 116 -3.27 4.44 20.38
CA GLU A 116 -2.76 5.71 20.91
C GLU A 116 -3.37 6.89 20.16
N GLN A 117 -3.80 7.91 20.88
CA GLN A 117 -4.32 9.14 20.29
C GLN A 117 -3.18 9.93 19.64
N MET A 118 -3.24 10.07 18.32
CA MET A 118 -2.19 10.71 17.52
C MET A 118 -2.36 12.23 17.40
N MET A 119 -3.58 12.73 17.57
CA MET A 119 -3.95 14.14 17.43
C MET A 119 -4.86 14.56 18.58
N SER A 120 -4.73 15.81 19.04
CA SER A 120 -5.67 16.40 20.01
C SER A 120 -7.01 16.72 19.35
N GLU A 121 -8.08 16.85 20.16
CA GLU A 121 -9.39 17.24 19.66
C GLU A 121 -9.37 18.59 18.93
N SER A 122 -8.60 19.57 19.44
CA SER A 122 -8.43 20.87 18.82
C SER A 122 -7.86 20.81 17.39
N ILE A 123 -6.90 19.91 17.16
CA ILE A 123 -6.36 19.66 15.82
C ILE A 123 -7.41 19.02 14.91
N VAL A 124 -8.16 18.03 15.41
CA VAL A 124 -9.21 17.37 14.64
C VAL A 124 -10.29 18.37 14.21
N GLU A 125 -10.70 19.28 15.10
CA GLU A 125 -11.66 20.35 14.79
C GLU A 125 -11.10 21.34 13.77
N ALA A 126 -9.84 21.77 13.91
CA ALA A 126 -9.20 22.66 12.96
C ALA A 126 -9.05 22.00 11.57
N ILE A 127 -8.70 20.71 11.51
CA ILE A 127 -8.67 19.95 10.26
C ILE A 127 -10.05 19.93 9.59
N ARG A 128 -11.12 19.67 10.33
CA ARG A 128 -12.48 19.68 9.79
C ARG A 128 -12.86 21.02 9.20
N ARG A 129 -12.50 22.10 9.88
CA ARG A 129 -12.85 23.46 9.48
C ARG A 129 -12.02 23.95 8.29
N ASP A 130 -10.71 23.73 8.31
CA ASP A 130 -9.77 24.43 7.44
C ASP A 130 -9.17 23.56 6.33
N LEU A 131 -8.95 22.24 6.58
CA LEU A 131 -8.32 21.33 5.64
C LEU A 131 -9.32 20.56 4.79
N LEU A 132 -10.34 19.94 5.42
CA LEU A 132 -11.28 19.07 4.69
C LEU A 132 -11.99 19.76 3.52
N PRO A 133 -12.35 21.07 3.57
CA PRO A 133 -12.95 21.75 2.43
C PRO A 133 -12.03 21.88 1.21
N LEU A 134 -10.71 21.70 1.40
CA LEU A 134 -9.70 21.75 0.33
C LEU A 134 -9.38 20.37 -0.24
N CYS A 135 -9.91 19.30 0.36
CA CYS A 135 -9.59 17.94 -0.04
C CYS A 135 -10.51 17.44 -1.16
N THR A 136 -9.92 16.82 -2.18
CA THR A 136 -10.66 16.09 -3.22
C THR A 136 -11.17 14.75 -2.67
N LEU A 137 -10.41 14.15 -1.74
CA LEU A 137 -10.72 12.87 -1.15
C LEU A 137 -10.29 12.85 0.32
N VAL A 138 -11.21 12.44 1.18
CA VAL A 138 -10.96 12.21 2.60
C VAL A 138 -11.14 10.73 2.88
N LEU A 139 -10.09 10.07 3.30
CA LEU A 139 -10.12 8.66 3.67
C LEU A 139 -10.45 8.55 5.17
N ARG A 140 -11.55 7.90 5.49
CA ARG A 140 -11.98 7.68 6.88
C ARG A 140 -11.63 6.26 7.31
N LEU A 141 -11.21 6.12 8.57
CA LEU A 141 -10.83 4.85 9.20
C LEU A 141 -12.00 3.95 9.59
N ASP A 142 -13.23 4.18 9.11
CA ASP A 142 -14.38 3.36 9.47
C ASP A 142 -14.35 1.93 8.89
N ASP A 143 -13.47 1.66 7.92
CA ASP A 143 -13.18 0.31 7.46
C ASP A 143 -12.17 -0.36 8.40
N ARG A 144 -12.67 -0.93 9.51
CA ARG A 144 -11.88 -1.70 10.51
C ARG A 144 -11.09 -2.86 9.90
N GLU A 145 -11.43 -3.30 8.68
CA GLU A 145 -10.71 -4.32 7.92
C GLU A 145 -9.38 -3.83 7.32
N MET A 146 -9.12 -2.52 7.34
CA MET A 146 -7.97 -1.88 6.67
C MET A 146 -6.90 -1.37 7.65
N HIS A 147 -6.91 -1.77 8.92
CA HIS A 147 -5.90 -1.36 9.90
C HIS A 147 -4.47 -1.71 9.42
N GLY A 148 -3.59 -0.71 9.38
CA GLY A 148 -2.23 -0.81 8.82
C GLY A 148 -2.14 -0.69 7.29
N MET A 149 -3.29 -0.68 6.57
CA MET A 149 -3.35 -0.58 5.11
C MET A 149 -3.85 0.79 4.61
N ALA A 150 -4.44 1.62 5.47
CA ALA A 150 -4.98 2.94 5.09
C ALA A 150 -3.92 3.80 4.39
N ASN A 151 -2.71 3.85 4.94
CA ASN A 151 -1.58 4.60 4.39
C ASN A 151 -1.20 4.11 2.99
N ARG A 152 -1.12 2.79 2.78
CA ARG A 152 -0.83 2.17 1.47
C ARG A 152 -1.96 2.40 0.48
N TYR A 153 -3.22 2.33 0.95
CA TYR A 153 -4.38 2.61 0.11
C TYR A 153 -4.38 4.06 -0.38
N ALA A 154 -4.17 5.03 0.52
CA ALA A 154 -4.07 6.44 0.18
C ALA A 154 -2.96 6.71 -0.84
N SER A 155 -1.78 6.09 -0.64
CA SER A 155 -0.64 6.20 -1.54
C SER A 155 -0.92 5.57 -2.91
N ALA A 156 -1.61 4.43 -2.96
CA ALA A 156 -2.02 3.79 -4.21
C ALA A 156 -3.03 4.65 -4.98
N VAL A 157 -4.02 5.24 -4.29
CA VAL A 157 -4.96 6.20 -4.90
C VAL A 157 -4.21 7.37 -5.52
N ALA A 158 -3.23 7.95 -4.80
CA ALA A 158 -2.42 9.06 -5.30
C ALA A 158 -1.67 8.69 -6.59
N VAL A 159 -1.09 7.48 -6.67
CA VAL A 159 -0.42 7.01 -7.90
C VAL A 159 -1.42 6.87 -9.05
N TYR A 160 -2.57 6.26 -8.84
CA TYR A 160 -3.55 6.07 -9.92
C TYR A 160 -4.17 7.39 -10.41
N LEU A 161 -4.33 8.38 -9.53
CA LEU A 161 -4.68 9.74 -9.93
C LEU A 161 -3.56 10.38 -10.78
N SER A 162 -2.28 10.15 -10.43
CA SER A 162 -1.14 10.65 -11.21
C SER A 162 -1.06 10.05 -12.62
N GLU A 163 -1.68 8.89 -12.84
CA GLU A 163 -1.84 8.24 -14.13
C GLU A 163 -3.02 8.82 -14.95
N GLY A 164 -3.79 9.74 -14.38
CA GLY A 164 -4.94 10.42 -15.01
C GLY A 164 -6.25 9.66 -14.89
N MET A 165 -6.40 8.79 -13.88
CA MET A 165 -7.68 8.13 -13.57
C MET A 165 -8.62 9.09 -12.83
N THR A 166 -9.94 8.85 -12.93
CA THR A 166 -10.90 9.54 -12.05
C THR A 166 -10.74 9.08 -10.60
N VAL A 167 -11.30 9.83 -9.66
CA VAL A 167 -11.24 9.47 -8.22
C VAL A 167 -11.83 8.08 -7.99
N GLU A 168 -12.97 7.77 -8.59
CA GLU A 168 -13.65 6.47 -8.46
C GLU A 168 -12.80 5.32 -9.02
N GLN A 169 -12.22 5.52 -10.21
CA GLN A 169 -11.33 4.53 -10.83
C GLN A 169 -10.07 4.29 -10.00
N ALA A 170 -9.47 5.38 -9.51
CA ALA A 170 -8.28 5.30 -8.66
C ALA A 170 -8.57 4.57 -7.35
N GLN A 171 -9.70 4.85 -6.70
CA GLN A 171 -10.13 4.16 -5.49
C GLN A 171 -10.40 2.66 -5.74
N GLN A 172 -11.12 2.33 -6.82
CA GLN A 172 -11.41 0.94 -7.15
C GLN A 172 -10.11 0.15 -7.43
N ARG A 173 -9.19 0.75 -8.18
CA ARG A 173 -7.91 0.11 -8.49
C ARG A 173 -7.00 0.01 -7.28
N ALA A 174 -7.01 1.00 -6.40
CA ALA A 174 -6.28 0.95 -5.13
C ALA A 174 -6.84 -0.14 -4.19
N ARG A 175 -8.17 -0.29 -4.08
CA ARG A 175 -8.79 -1.40 -3.32
C ARG A 175 -8.35 -2.75 -3.89
N LYS A 176 -8.38 -2.91 -5.21
CA LYS A 176 -7.90 -4.13 -5.87
C LYS A 176 -6.41 -4.37 -5.59
N TYR A 177 -5.57 -3.35 -5.69
CA TYR A 177 -4.15 -3.44 -5.35
C TYR A 177 -3.93 -3.90 -3.91
N ILE A 178 -4.63 -3.30 -2.94
CA ILE A 178 -4.50 -3.65 -1.53
C ILE A 178 -5.01 -5.07 -1.25
N SER A 179 -6.14 -5.48 -1.83
CA SER A 179 -6.68 -6.85 -1.66
C SER A 179 -5.79 -7.92 -2.30
N THR A 180 -4.96 -7.56 -3.29
CA THR A 180 -4.02 -8.46 -3.94
C THR A 180 -2.63 -8.44 -3.31
N GLN A 181 -2.34 -7.46 -2.46
CA GLN A 181 -1.13 -7.50 -1.63
C GLN A 181 -1.32 -8.59 -0.58
N ILE A 182 -0.57 -9.68 -0.72
CA ILE A 182 -0.36 -10.59 0.41
C ILE A 182 0.21 -9.72 1.52
N VAL A 183 -0.57 -9.52 2.59
CA VAL A 183 -0.24 -8.56 3.63
C VAL A 183 1.08 -8.97 4.26
N ARG A 184 2.15 -8.27 3.93
CA ARG A 184 3.37 -8.29 4.73
C ARG A 184 3.03 -7.55 6.01
N THR A 185 2.62 -8.30 7.01
CA THR A 185 2.29 -7.75 8.31
C THR A 185 3.58 -7.31 9.00
N SER A 186 3.92 -6.05 8.83
CA SER A 186 5.07 -5.40 9.47
C SER A 186 4.95 -5.34 11.01
N ASN A 187 3.81 -5.71 11.56
CA ASN A 187 3.51 -5.62 12.99
C ASN A 187 3.53 -6.97 13.72
N LEU A 188 4.09 -8.03 13.11
CA LEU A 188 4.16 -9.34 13.77
C LEU A 188 5.55 -9.53 14.36
N GLU A 189 5.62 -9.39 15.65
CA GLU A 189 6.81 -9.61 16.44
C GLU A 189 7.21 -11.10 16.45
N GLY A 190 8.52 -11.32 16.33
CA GLY A 190 9.16 -12.60 16.57
C GLY A 190 9.41 -13.46 15.33
N ARG A 191 10.14 -14.57 15.55
CA ARG A 191 10.60 -15.54 14.55
C ARG A 191 9.51 -16.06 13.59
N GLY A 192 8.24 -16.07 14.04
CA GLY A 192 7.11 -16.48 13.20
C GLY A 192 6.79 -15.47 12.09
N ALA A 193 6.89 -14.18 12.37
CA ALA A 193 6.63 -13.11 11.41
C ALA A 193 7.73 -13.03 10.35
N GLU A 194 8.98 -13.12 10.79
CA GLU A 194 10.13 -13.19 9.87
C GLU A 194 9.98 -14.38 8.93
N LEU A 195 9.61 -15.55 9.46
CA LEU A 195 9.37 -16.75 8.66
C LEU A 195 8.23 -16.57 7.65
N TYR A 196 7.13 -15.93 8.06
CA TYR A 196 6.00 -15.64 7.18
C TYR A 196 6.38 -14.70 6.04
N ASN A 197 7.10 -13.62 6.36
CA ASN A 197 7.59 -12.67 5.34
C ASN A 197 8.59 -13.34 4.38
N SER A 198 9.53 -14.11 4.90
CA SER A 198 10.47 -14.88 4.07
C SER A 198 9.76 -15.91 3.18
N PHE A 199 8.67 -16.53 3.67
CA PHE A 199 7.83 -17.39 2.84
C PHE A 199 7.22 -16.63 1.65
N LEU A 200 6.71 -15.41 1.89
CA LEU A 200 6.13 -14.58 0.82
C LEU A 200 7.19 -14.10 -0.19
N ASP A 201 8.40 -13.79 0.28
CA ASP A 201 9.51 -13.42 -0.59
C ASP A 201 9.89 -14.56 -1.52
N HIS A 202 10.14 -15.76 -0.97
CA HIS A 202 10.41 -16.95 -1.77
C HIS A 202 9.25 -17.33 -2.69
N LEU A 203 8.00 -17.12 -2.26
CA LEU A 203 6.85 -17.32 -3.14
C LEU A 203 6.90 -16.40 -4.35
N SER A 204 7.22 -15.12 -4.15
CA SER A 204 7.33 -14.15 -5.25
C SER A 204 8.44 -14.49 -6.26
N GLU A 205 9.49 -15.16 -5.81
CA GLU A 205 10.64 -15.55 -6.64
C GLU A 205 10.42 -16.88 -7.38
N HIS A 206 9.70 -17.82 -6.76
CA HIS A 206 9.68 -19.21 -7.21
C HIS A 206 8.29 -19.74 -7.63
N TYR A 207 7.22 -18.94 -7.61
CA TYR A 207 5.84 -19.40 -7.88
C TYR A 207 5.65 -20.04 -9.25
N THR A 208 6.46 -19.70 -10.25
CA THR A 208 6.43 -20.31 -11.58
C THR A 208 7.14 -21.65 -11.64
N GLN A 209 8.10 -21.89 -10.74
CA GLN A 209 8.95 -23.07 -10.72
C GLN A 209 8.38 -24.16 -9.84
N ASN A 210 7.83 -23.81 -8.69
CA ASN A 210 7.32 -24.77 -7.72
C ASN A 210 6.08 -24.27 -6.98
N ARG A 211 5.15 -25.19 -6.69
CA ARG A 211 3.88 -24.93 -5.98
C ARG A 211 3.69 -25.84 -4.78
N ASP A 212 4.72 -26.62 -4.45
CA ASP A 212 4.69 -27.52 -3.31
C ASP A 212 5.05 -26.76 -2.02
N VAL A 213 4.25 -26.95 -1.00
CA VAL A 213 4.50 -26.39 0.33
C VAL A 213 5.83 -26.89 0.91
N HIS A 214 6.23 -28.12 0.58
CA HIS A 214 7.48 -28.70 1.05
C HIS A 214 8.69 -27.95 0.51
N PHE A 215 8.68 -27.59 -0.77
CA PHE A 215 9.72 -26.77 -1.39
C PHE A 215 9.99 -25.46 -0.62
N TYR A 216 8.93 -24.73 -0.28
CA TYR A 216 9.06 -23.47 0.48
C TYR A 216 9.48 -23.71 1.93
N ALA A 217 9.01 -24.79 2.53
CA ALA A 217 9.44 -25.16 3.88
C ALA A 217 10.93 -25.49 3.94
N ASP A 218 11.45 -26.17 2.93
CA ASP A 218 12.88 -26.50 2.80
C ASP A 218 13.74 -25.26 2.59
N LEU A 219 13.33 -24.32 1.72
CA LEU A 219 14.01 -23.04 1.54
C LEU A 219 14.13 -22.24 2.85
N LEU A 220 13.12 -22.38 3.71
CA LEU A 220 13.05 -21.70 5.00
C LEU A 220 13.69 -22.49 6.16
N ASN A 221 14.24 -23.67 5.89
CA ASN A 221 14.80 -24.60 6.88
C ASN A 221 13.81 -24.93 8.02
N VAL A 222 12.53 -25.16 7.67
CA VAL A 222 11.48 -25.54 8.61
C VAL A 222 10.65 -26.72 8.10
N SER A 223 9.88 -27.36 8.98
CA SER A 223 8.93 -28.39 8.53
C SER A 223 7.69 -27.75 7.87
N SER A 224 7.10 -28.44 6.88
CA SER A 224 5.83 -28.01 6.27
C SER A 224 4.71 -27.84 7.30
N ARG A 225 4.73 -28.62 8.39
CA ARG A 225 3.78 -28.50 9.50
C ARG A 225 3.96 -27.15 10.24
N TYR A 226 5.21 -26.77 10.54
CA TYR A 226 5.51 -25.51 11.21
C TYR A 226 5.20 -24.30 10.31
N LEU A 227 5.54 -24.38 9.03
CA LEU A 227 5.14 -23.36 8.06
C LEU A 227 3.62 -23.21 8.01
N ALA A 228 2.85 -24.31 7.99
CA ALA A 228 1.39 -24.27 8.01
C ALA A 228 0.81 -23.68 9.31
N GLN A 229 1.47 -23.91 10.45
CA GLN A 229 1.07 -23.30 11.72
C GLN A 229 1.30 -21.77 11.69
N VAL A 230 2.45 -21.34 11.20
CA VAL A 230 2.82 -19.93 11.10
C VAL A 230 1.89 -19.19 10.12
N THR A 231 1.69 -19.74 8.92
CA THR A 231 0.83 -19.09 7.90
C THR A 231 -0.63 -18.99 8.33
N ARG A 232 -1.17 -20.01 9.04
CA ARG A 232 -2.53 -19.93 9.60
C ARG A 232 -2.64 -18.92 10.72
N ARG A 233 -1.64 -18.87 11.62
CA ARG A 233 -1.63 -17.93 12.75
C ARG A 233 -1.52 -16.48 12.29
N ILE A 234 -0.72 -16.22 11.27
CA ILE A 234 -0.34 -14.87 10.83
C ILE A 234 -1.18 -14.44 9.63
N GLY A 235 -1.27 -15.27 8.58
CA GLY A 235 -1.99 -14.96 7.35
C GLY A 235 -3.42 -15.51 7.30
N GLY A 236 -3.89 -16.15 8.37
CA GLY A 236 -5.24 -16.72 8.45
C GLY A 236 -5.49 -17.92 7.52
N LYS A 237 -4.51 -18.33 6.71
CA LYS A 237 -4.67 -19.32 5.63
C LYS A 237 -3.56 -20.37 5.65
N ALA A 238 -3.86 -21.54 5.10
CA ALA A 238 -2.85 -22.56 4.88
C ALA A 238 -1.86 -22.13 3.77
N PRO A 239 -0.58 -22.54 3.81
CA PRO A 239 0.42 -22.13 2.83
C PRO A 239 0.01 -22.45 1.38
N LYS A 240 -0.62 -23.61 1.16
CA LYS A 240 -1.11 -23.98 -0.18
C LYS A 240 -2.18 -23.00 -0.72
N ALA A 241 -3.07 -22.52 0.14
CA ALA A 241 -4.07 -21.53 -0.27
C ALA A 241 -3.41 -20.20 -0.67
N ILE A 242 -2.40 -19.77 0.09
CA ILE A 242 -1.63 -18.55 -0.21
C ILE A 242 -0.90 -18.69 -1.56
N ILE A 243 -0.26 -19.83 -1.81
CA ILE A 243 0.42 -20.11 -3.09
C ILE A 243 -0.58 -20.09 -4.26
N ASP A 244 -1.74 -20.73 -4.10
CA ASP A 244 -2.76 -20.81 -5.16
C ASP A 244 -3.39 -19.44 -5.43
N GLU A 245 -3.66 -18.64 -4.39
CA GLU A 245 -4.13 -17.25 -4.52
C GLU A 245 -3.11 -16.38 -5.24
N TYR A 246 -1.86 -16.44 -4.84
CA TYR A 246 -0.79 -15.67 -5.50
C TYR A 246 -0.70 -16.00 -6.99
N LEU A 247 -0.75 -17.30 -7.31
CA LEU A 247 -0.66 -17.77 -8.68
C LEU A 247 -1.84 -17.34 -9.55
N VAL A 248 -3.07 -17.36 -9.02
CA VAL A 248 -4.25 -16.93 -9.77
C VAL A 248 -4.24 -15.42 -10.00
N GLU A 249 -3.73 -14.62 -9.05
CA GLU A 249 -3.53 -13.19 -9.24
C GLU A 249 -2.55 -12.86 -10.36
N GLN A 250 -1.41 -13.57 -10.41
CA GLN A 250 -0.46 -13.39 -11.51
C GLN A 250 -1.09 -13.79 -12.86
N ALA A 251 -1.94 -14.82 -12.85
CA ALA A 251 -2.70 -15.24 -14.03
C ALA A 251 -3.67 -14.14 -14.49
N GLU A 252 -4.45 -13.56 -13.59
CA GLU A 252 -5.36 -12.44 -13.89
C GLU A 252 -4.61 -11.25 -14.51
N ARG A 253 -3.48 -10.87 -13.88
CA ARG A 253 -2.64 -9.79 -14.37
C ARG A 253 -2.16 -10.04 -15.80
N GLN A 254 -1.66 -11.23 -16.08
CA GLN A 254 -1.22 -11.57 -17.45
C GLN A 254 -2.36 -11.62 -18.44
N LEU A 255 -3.51 -12.18 -18.06
CA LEU A 255 -4.69 -12.26 -18.92
C LEU A 255 -5.28 -10.89 -19.28
N LEU A 256 -5.24 -9.93 -18.37
CA LEU A 256 -5.83 -8.59 -18.55
C LEU A 256 -4.83 -7.56 -19.12
N CYS A 257 -3.55 -7.71 -18.81
CA CYS A 257 -2.55 -6.66 -19.11
C CYS A 257 -1.64 -7.01 -20.29
N THR A 258 -1.80 -8.19 -20.91
CA THR A 258 -0.95 -8.61 -22.04
C THR A 258 -1.79 -9.26 -23.15
N ASP A 259 -1.26 -9.22 -24.38
CA ASP A 259 -1.86 -9.90 -25.54
C ASP A 259 -1.50 -11.39 -25.63
N LYS A 260 -0.89 -11.96 -24.58
CA LYS A 260 -0.48 -13.36 -24.55
C LYS A 260 -1.68 -14.29 -24.64
N THR A 261 -1.55 -15.38 -25.39
CA THR A 261 -2.59 -16.41 -25.44
C THR A 261 -2.75 -17.10 -24.09
N VAL A 262 -3.91 -17.71 -23.84
CA VAL A 262 -4.14 -18.51 -22.63
C VAL A 262 -3.09 -19.62 -22.47
N GLN A 263 -2.62 -20.16 -23.58
CA GLN A 263 -1.56 -21.19 -23.62
C GLN A 263 -0.22 -20.61 -23.16
N GLN A 264 0.17 -19.46 -23.70
CA GLN A 264 1.42 -18.79 -23.29
C GLN A 264 1.39 -18.41 -21.81
N THR A 265 0.29 -17.83 -21.34
CA THR A 265 0.08 -17.53 -19.92
C THR A 265 0.23 -18.79 -19.06
N ALA A 266 -0.33 -19.93 -19.49
CA ALA A 266 -0.22 -21.18 -18.77
C ALA A 266 1.24 -21.62 -18.60
N TYR A 267 2.02 -21.60 -19.68
CA TYR A 267 3.43 -22.04 -19.62
C TYR A 267 4.32 -21.08 -18.83
N GLU A 268 4.12 -19.76 -18.95
CA GLU A 268 4.88 -18.77 -18.17
C GLU A 268 4.61 -18.85 -16.68
N LEU A 269 3.39 -19.24 -16.32
CA LEU A 269 3.04 -19.52 -14.92
C LEU A 269 3.46 -20.92 -14.45
N GLY A 270 4.23 -21.65 -15.25
CA GLY A 270 4.77 -22.97 -14.90
C GLY A 270 3.75 -24.12 -14.94
N PHE A 271 2.64 -23.98 -15.69
CA PHE A 271 1.71 -25.10 -15.92
C PHE A 271 2.21 -26.00 -17.05
N SER A 272 2.11 -27.32 -16.83
CA SER A 272 2.49 -28.32 -17.85
C SER A 272 1.60 -28.32 -19.10
N SER A 273 0.40 -27.75 -19.01
CA SER A 273 -0.53 -27.63 -20.14
C SER A 273 -1.57 -26.55 -19.90
N GLN A 274 -2.13 -26.02 -21.00
CA GLN A 274 -3.26 -25.10 -20.97
C GLN A 274 -4.49 -25.72 -20.27
N ALA A 275 -4.74 -26.99 -20.45
CA ALA A 275 -5.86 -27.71 -19.84
C ALA A 275 -5.73 -27.72 -18.30
N HIS A 276 -4.55 -27.98 -17.78
CA HIS A 276 -4.28 -27.97 -16.36
C HIS A 276 -4.44 -26.54 -15.77
N PHE A 277 -3.92 -25.52 -16.44
CA PHE A 277 -4.13 -24.13 -16.08
C PHE A 277 -5.61 -23.74 -16.09
N THR A 278 -6.35 -24.10 -17.13
CA THR A 278 -7.78 -23.78 -17.24
C THR A 278 -8.59 -24.41 -16.09
N LYS A 279 -8.30 -25.66 -15.73
CA LYS A 279 -8.93 -26.33 -14.60
C LYS A 279 -8.61 -25.64 -13.26
N PHE A 280 -7.34 -25.28 -13.06
CA PHE A 280 -6.91 -24.53 -11.88
C PHE A 280 -7.61 -23.17 -11.79
N PHE A 281 -7.56 -22.39 -12.85
CA PHE A 281 -8.13 -21.03 -12.90
C PHE A 281 -9.65 -21.06 -12.66
N LYS A 282 -10.37 -21.98 -13.33
CA LYS A 282 -11.81 -22.15 -13.13
C LYS A 282 -12.16 -22.55 -11.69
N LYS A 283 -11.33 -23.40 -11.05
CA LYS A 283 -11.52 -23.75 -9.64
C LYS A 283 -11.38 -22.52 -8.73
N MET A 284 -10.46 -21.61 -9.03
CA MET A 284 -10.17 -20.44 -8.19
C MET A 284 -11.10 -19.27 -8.44
N LYS A 285 -11.57 -19.07 -9.69
CA LYS A 285 -12.35 -17.89 -10.10
C LYS A 285 -13.80 -18.18 -10.48
N GLY A 286 -14.19 -19.45 -10.62
CA GLY A 286 -15.54 -19.86 -11.05
C GLY A 286 -15.74 -19.86 -12.57
N GLU A 287 -14.88 -19.20 -13.35
CA GLU A 287 -14.96 -19.08 -14.80
C GLU A 287 -13.64 -19.45 -15.48
N SER A 288 -13.67 -19.69 -16.80
CA SER A 288 -12.46 -20.04 -17.54
C SER A 288 -11.57 -18.79 -17.82
N PRO A 289 -10.25 -18.96 -18.05
CA PRO A 289 -9.37 -17.85 -18.43
C PRO A 289 -9.83 -17.09 -19.68
N LYS A 290 -10.50 -17.79 -20.61
CA LYS A 290 -11.01 -17.19 -21.85
C LYS A 290 -12.25 -16.33 -21.60
N GLU A 291 -13.13 -16.74 -20.71
CA GLU A 291 -14.30 -15.96 -20.27
C GLU A 291 -13.85 -14.74 -19.48
N PHE A 292 -12.97 -14.92 -18.53
CA PHE A 292 -12.39 -13.85 -17.70
C PHE A 292 -11.72 -12.73 -18.52
N ARG A 293 -11.07 -13.07 -19.64
CA ARG A 293 -10.44 -12.06 -20.53
C ARG A 293 -11.44 -11.22 -21.30
N LYS A 294 -12.66 -11.74 -21.53
CA LYS A 294 -13.69 -11.06 -22.32
C LYS A 294 -14.56 -10.09 -21.53
N GLY A 295 -14.67 -10.29 -20.21
CA GLY A 295 -15.36 -9.40 -19.27
C GLY A 295 -14.48 -8.27 -18.82
#